data_2968f464edd64a8c767ac344a6f93310
#
_entry.id   2968f464edd64a8c767ac344a6f93310
#
_cell.length_a   1.000
_cell.length_b   1.000
_cell.length_c   1.000
_cell.angle_alpha   90.00
_cell.angle_beta   90.00
_cell.angle_gamma   90.00
#
_symmetry.space_group_name_H-M   'P 1'
#
loop_
_entity.id
_entity.type
_entity.pdbx_description
1 polymer ?
#
loop_
_entity_poly.entity_id
_entity_poly.type
_entity_poly.pdbx_seq_one_letter_code
_entity_poly.pdbx_strand_id
1 'polypeptide(L)'
;MAERETHALIGSDKVDGTAVYGADGKKIGSVERVMIDKLTGKVAYAVISYGGFMGMGEDHYPTPWSNLKYDINLEGYVVNLTKDQLDKAPKYANENDWNWSRSNDERVHQYYKATPFWAG
;
A
#
# COMPACT_ATOMS: atom_id res chain seq x y z
N MET A 1 -18.71 -0.48 -17.08
CA MET A 1 -18.10 -1.36 -16.07
C MET A 1 -16.61 -1.44 -16.31
N ALA A 2 -15.86 -1.32 -15.27
CA ALA A 2 -14.43 -1.54 -15.39
C ALA A 2 -14.18 -2.98 -15.82
N GLU A 3 -13.28 -3.20 -16.73
CA GLU A 3 -12.93 -4.53 -17.17
C GLU A 3 -12.23 -5.27 -16.03
N ARG A 4 -12.62 -6.50 -15.82
CA ARG A 4 -11.91 -7.35 -14.88
C ARG A 4 -10.61 -7.80 -15.53
N GLU A 5 -9.56 -7.84 -14.72
CA GLU A 5 -8.33 -8.45 -15.15
C GLU A 5 -8.57 -9.95 -15.22
N THR A 6 -8.42 -10.52 -16.40
CA THR A 6 -8.68 -11.95 -16.63
C THR A 6 -7.40 -12.76 -16.69
N HIS A 7 -6.25 -12.16 -16.46
CA HIS A 7 -4.95 -12.81 -16.45
C HIS A 7 -4.17 -12.36 -15.21
N ALA A 8 -3.01 -12.95 -15.01
CA ALA A 8 -2.23 -12.73 -13.79
C ALA A 8 -1.59 -11.33 -13.70
N LEU A 9 -1.51 -10.62 -14.82
CA LEU A 9 -0.87 -9.31 -14.85
C LEU A 9 -1.90 -8.21 -14.70
N ILE A 10 -1.45 -7.11 -14.08
CA ILE A 10 -2.27 -5.91 -13.93
C ILE A 10 -1.42 -4.70 -14.32
N GLY A 11 -2.01 -3.75 -15.03
CA GLY A 11 -1.32 -2.52 -15.38
C GLY A 11 -1.12 -1.63 -14.15
N SER A 12 0.02 -0.95 -14.08
CA SER A 12 0.32 -0.08 -12.95
C SER A 12 -0.72 1.02 -12.77
N ASP A 13 -1.28 1.52 -13.86
CA ASP A 13 -2.33 2.53 -13.84
C ASP A 13 -3.62 2.01 -13.23
N LYS A 14 -3.84 0.70 -13.26
CA LYS A 14 -5.01 0.06 -12.66
C LYS A 14 -4.77 -0.30 -11.19
N VAL A 15 -3.53 -0.49 -10.80
CA VAL A 15 -3.18 -0.67 -9.39
C VAL A 15 -3.53 0.60 -8.62
N ASP A 16 -3.20 1.74 -9.19
CA ASP A 16 -3.57 3.03 -8.60
C ASP A 16 -5.09 3.16 -8.54
N GLY A 17 -5.59 3.53 -7.39
CA GLY A 17 -7.02 3.66 -7.16
C GLY A 17 -7.71 2.37 -6.74
N THR A 18 -7.02 1.23 -6.76
CA THR A 18 -7.60 -0.04 -6.34
C THR A 18 -7.89 -0.02 -4.84
N ALA A 19 -9.07 -0.51 -4.47
CA ALA A 19 -9.48 -0.55 -3.07
C ALA A 19 -8.57 -1.44 -2.24
N VAL A 20 -8.38 -1.04 -0.98
CA VAL A 20 -7.61 -1.83 0.00
C VAL A 20 -8.53 -2.15 1.17
N TYR A 21 -8.52 -3.40 1.58
CA TYR A 21 -9.33 -3.93 2.66
C TYR A 21 -8.43 -4.40 3.79
N GLY A 22 -8.92 -4.24 5.02
CA GLY A 22 -8.20 -4.76 6.19
C GLY A 22 -8.43 -6.24 6.40
N ALA A 23 -7.77 -6.77 7.44
CA ALA A 23 -7.87 -8.19 7.79
C ALA A 23 -9.30 -8.62 8.14
N ASP A 24 -10.14 -7.68 8.56
CA ASP A 24 -11.54 -7.93 8.90
C ASP A 24 -12.48 -7.81 7.69
N GLY A 25 -11.94 -7.59 6.51
CA GLY A 25 -12.73 -7.47 5.27
C GLY A 25 -13.32 -6.10 5.02
N LYS A 26 -13.09 -5.14 5.90
CA LYS A 26 -13.63 -3.79 5.72
C LYS A 26 -12.69 -2.95 4.87
N LYS A 27 -13.26 -2.16 3.96
CA LYS A 27 -12.48 -1.25 3.14
C LYS A 27 -11.85 -0.18 4.03
N ILE A 28 -10.54 0.02 3.89
CA ILE A 28 -9.80 0.99 4.69
C ILE A 28 -9.17 2.09 3.86
N GLY A 29 -9.14 1.96 2.54
CA GLY A 29 -8.55 2.99 1.71
C GLY A 29 -8.36 2.52 0.29
N SER A 30 -7.43 3.13 -0.40
CA SER A 30 -7.08 2.76 -1.77
C SER A 30 -5.59 2.92 -2.00
N VAL A 31 -5.09 2.22 -3.02
CA VAL A 31 -3.69 2.37 -3.43
C VAL A 31 -3.57 3.72 -4.15
N GLU A 32 -2.73 4.57 -3.64
CA GLU A 32 -2.45 5.85 -4.27
C GLU A 32 -1.44 5.68 -5.40
N ARG A 33 -0.39 4.94 -5.14
CA ARG A 33 0.66 4.63 -6.12
C ARG A 33 1.56 3.53 -5.58
N VAL A 34 2.38 2.97 -6.45
CA VAL A 34 3.42 2.03 -6.05
C VAL A 34 4.79 2.69 -6.19
N MET A 35 5.70 2.27 -5.33
CA MET A 35 7.10 2.69 -5.39
C MET A 35 7.92 1.53 -5.90
N ILE A 36 8.65 1.75 -6.97
CA ILE A 36 9.39 0.71 -7.68
C ILE A 36 10.88 0.88 -7.43
N ASP A 37 11.54 -0.20 -7.08
CA ASP A 37 13.00 -0.22 -6.97
C ASP A 37 13.57 -0.05 -8.37
N LYS A 38 14.28 1.05 -8.59
CA LYS A 38 14.81 1.39 -9.92
C LYS A 38 15.79 0.35 -10.45
N LEU A 39 16.54 -0.28 -9.57
CA LEU A 39 17.59 -1.21 -9.97
C LEU A 39 17.04 -2.57 -10.37
N THR A 40 16.06 -3.07 -9.64
CA THR A 40 15.53 -4.41 -9.87
C THR A 40 14.24 -4.41 -10.69
N GLY A 41 13.54 -3.29 -10.73
CA GLY A 41 12.23 -3.20 -11.36
C GLY A 41 11.11 -3.79 -10.51
N LYS A 42 11.39 -4.19 -9.29
CA LYS A 42 10.38 -4.79 -8.41
C LYS A 42 9.62 -3.70 -7.66
N VAL A 43 8.34 -3.96 -7.40
CA VAL A 43 7.54 -3.10 -6.55
C VAL A 43 7.98 -3.29 -5.11
N ALA A 44 8.40 -2.21 -4.48
CA ALA A 44 8.84 -2.21 -3.09
C ALA A 44 7.69 -1.92 -2.14
N TYR A 45 6.90 -0.89 -2.45
CA TYR A 45 5.81 -0.44 -1.60
C TYR A 45 4.58 -0.11 -2.41
N ALA A 46 3.42 -0.23 -1.76
CA ALA A 46 2.24 0.50 -2.16
C ALA A 46 2.03 1.62 -1.13
N VAL A 47 1.69 2.82 -1.59
CA VAL A 47 1.29 3.89 -0.69
C VAL A 47 -0.23 3.85 -0.62
N ILE A 48 -0.76 3.58 0.57
CA ILE A 48 -2.20 3.51 0.79
C ILE A 48 -2.68 4.86 1.30
N SER A 49 -3.67 5.44 0.62
CA SER A 49 -4.34 6.64 1.09
C SER A 49 -5.54 6.24 1.93
N TYR A 50 -5.67 6.83 3.08
CA TYR A 50 -6.72 6.49 4.01
C TYR A 50 -7.06 7.66 4.91
N GLY A 51 -8.33 7.76 5.29
CA GLY A 51 -8.79 8.80 6.19
C GLY A 51 -9.16 10.07 5.45
N GLY A 52 -9.34 11.14 6.22
CA GLY A 52 -9.72 12.41 5.67
C GLY A 52 -11.19 12.48 5.27
N PHE A 53 -11.60 13.66 4.86
CA PHE A 53 -12.95 13.91 4.41
C PHE A 53 -12.86 14.66 3.08
N MET A 54 -13.48 14.11 2.05
CA MET A 54 -13.49 14.70 0.71
C MET A 54 -12.07 14.95 0.16
N GLY A 55 -11.15 14.01 0.44
CA GLY A 55 -9.77 14.10 -0.03
C GLY A 55 -8.89 15.04 0.77
N MET A 56 -9.42 15.63 1.83
CA MET A 56 -8.67 16.54 2.70
C MET A 56 -8.29 15.81 3.99
N GLY A 57 -7.03 15.97 4.40
CA GLY A 57 -6.57 15.38 5.64
C GLY A 57 -6.31 13.89 5.55
N GLU A 58 -6.16 13.37 4.35
CA GLU A 58 -5.77 11.98 4.17
C GLU A 58 -4.37 11.74 4.69
N ASP A 59 -4.17 10.58 5.29
CA ASP A 59 -2.85 10.07 5.60
C ASP A 59 -2.40 9.10 4.53
N HIS A 60 -1.11 8.99 4.34
CA HIS A 60 -0.48 8.17 3.32
C HIS A 60 0.44 7.17 4.01
N TYR A 61 0.21 5.89 3.76
CA TYR A 61 0.85 4.79 4.49
C TYR A 61 1.72 3.98 3.53
N PRO A 62 3.06 4.19 3.56
CA PRO A 62 3.94 3.29 2.81
C PRO A 62 3.81 1.88 3.38
N THR A 63 3.42 0.94 2.53
CA THR A 63 3.14 -0.43 2.95
C THR A 63 3.96 -1.38 2.09
N PRO A 64 4.75 -2.29 2.71
CA PRO A 64 5.53 -3.24 1.91
C PRO A 64 4.62 -4.01 0.97
N TRP A 65 5.03 -4.12 -0.27
CA TRP A 65 4.23 -4.79 -1.29
C TRP A 65 3.86 -6.21 -0.88
N SER A 66 4.77 -6.90 -0.18
CA SER A 66 4.54 -8.28 0.27
C SER A 66 3.40 -8.41 1.28
N ASN A 67 2.96 -7.31 1.90
CA ASN A 67 1.84 -7.32 2.84
C ASN A 67 0.49 -7.15 2.17
N LEU A 68 0.47 -6.96 0.86
CA LEU A 68 -0.76 -6.80 0.10
C LEU A 68 -0.98 -8.06 -0.73
N LYS A 69 -2.20 -8.58 -0.69
CA LYS A 69 -2.59 -9.73 -1.50
C LYS A 69 -3.84 -9.38 -2.27
N TYR A 70 -3.79 -9.58 -3.57
CA TYR A 70 -4.95 -9.31 -4.40
C TYR A 70 -6.02 -10.38 -4.16
N ASP A 71 -7.24 -9.92 -3.90
CA ASP A 71 -8.40 -10.80 -3.74
C ASP A 71 -9.29 -10.62 -4.96
N ILE A 72 -9.41 -11.66 -5.76
CA ILE A 72 -10.15 -11.59 -7.02
C ILE A 72 -11.64 -11.35 -6.80
N ASN A 73 -12.18 -11.82 -5.68
CA ASN A 73 -13.60 -11.63 -5.39
C ASN A 73 -13.91 -10.21 -4.97
N LEU A 74 -12.99 -9.57 -4.25
CA LEU A 74 -13.12 -8.18 -3.83
C LEU A 74 -12.65 -7.21 -4.91
N GLU A 75 -11.93 -7.71 -5.90
CA GLU A 75 -11.27 -6.89 -6.92
C GLU A 75 -10.41 -5.79 -6.27
N GLY A 76 -9.70 -6.15 -5.20
CA GLY A 76 -8.88 -5.24 -4.46
C GLY A 76 -7.83 -5.98 -3.64
N TYR A 77 -7.01 -5.22 -2.97
CA TYR A 77 -5.94 -5.77 -2.14
C TYR A 77 -6.38 -5.91 -0.70
N VAL A 78 -5.91 -6.96 -0.06
CA VAL A 78 -6.12 -7.16 1.38
C VAL A 78 -4.77 -6.97 2.07
N VAL A 79 -4.74 -6.11 3.08
CA VAL A 79 -3.57 -5.92 3.92
C VAL A 79 -3.79 -6.67 5.24
N ASN A 80 -2.72 -7.24 5.77
CA ASN A 80 -2.79 -8.06 6.97
C ASN A 80 -2.80 -7.21 8.24
N LEU A 81 -3.62 -6.18 8.26
CA LEU A 81 -3.80 -5.28 9.41
C LEU A 81 -5.27 -4.90 9.50
N THR A 82 -5.68 -4.59 10.73
CA THR A 82 -6.97 -3.93 10.94
C THR A 82 -6.80 -2.42 10.78
N LYS A 83 -7.92 -1.71 10.73
CA LYS A 83 -7.90 -0.25 10.67
C LYS A 83 -7.13 0.35 11.85
N ASP A 84 -7.36 -0.18 13.06
CA ASP A 84 -6.68 0.33 14.25
C ASP A 84 -5.17 0.14 14.18
N GLN A 85 -4.73 -0.99 13.63
CA GLN A 85 -3.31 -1.22 13.44
C GLN A 85 -2.74 -0.30 12.37
N LEU A 86 -3.47 -0.06 11.30
CA LEU A 86 -3.03 0.85 10.27
C LEU A 86 -2.89 2.28 10.81
N ASP A 87 -3.80 2.70 11.67
CA ASP A 87 -3.75 4.04 12.26
C ASP A 87 -2.44 4.30 13.01
N LYS A 88 -1.79 3.26 13.49
CA LYS A 88 -0.53 3.35 14.23
C LYS A 88 0.69 3.12 13.37
N ALA A 89 0.51 2.79 12.10
CA ALA A 89 1.62 2.51 11.20
C ALA A 89 2.35 3.79 10.80
N PRO A 90 3.60 3.68 10.36
CA PRO A 90 4.31 4.84 9.81
C PRO A 90 3.51 5.46 8.67
N LYS A 91 3.40 6.77 8.67
CA LYS A 91 2.59 7.51 7.72
C LYS A 91 3.08 8.94 7.57
N TYR A 92 2.57 9.61 6.53
CA TYR A 92 2.82 11.04 6.35
C TYR A 92 1.53 11.70 5.84
N ALA A 93 1.36 12.95 6.22
CA ALA A 93 0.24 13.76 5.73
C ALA A 93 0.61 14.52 4.46
N ASN A 94 1.87 14.89 4.32
CA ASN A 94 2.39 15.62 3.18
C ASN A 94 3.59 14.86 2.62
N GLU A 95 3.59 14.59 1.33
CA GLU A 95 4.66 13.85 0.68
C GLU A 95 6.04 14.46 0.92
N ASN A 96 6.13 15.78 1.02
CA ASN A 96 7.39 16.45 1.28
C ASN A 96 7.97 16.16 2.66
N ASP A 97 7.14 15.67 3.58
CA ASP A 97 7.57 15.32 4.92
C ASP A 97 8.11 13.91 5.03
N TRP A 98 8.00 13.13 3.97
CA TRP A 98 8.50 11.76 3.98
C TRP A 98 9.79 11.64 3.19
N ASN A 99 10.81 11.12 3.86
CA ASN A 99 12.09 10.85 3.22
C ASN A 99 12.15 9.34 2.92
N TRP A 100 12.36 8.98 1.67
CA TRP A 100 12.53 7.59 1.25
C TRP A 100 13.93 7.09 1.55
N SER A 101 14.34 7.22 2.81
CA SER A 101 15.65 6.82 3.29
C SER A 101 15.62 5.36 3.76
N ARG A 102 16.81 4.75 3.86
CA ARG A 102 16.92 3.40 4.40
C ARG A 102 16.37 3.34 5.83
N SER A 103 16.57 4.38 6.62
CA SER A 103 16.07 4.44 7.98
C SER A 103 14.54 4.36 8.05
N ASN A 104 13.84 5.09 7.19
CA ASN A 104 12.39 5.00 7.11
C ASN A 104 11.94 3.67 6.51
N ASP A 105 12.67 3.16 5.53
CA ASP A 105 12.39 1.83 4.97
C ASP A 105 12.45 0.76 6.04
N GLU A 106 13.48 0.80 6.89
CA GLU A 106 13.62 -0.16 7.99
C GLU A 106 12.46 -0.05 8.98
N ARG A 107 12.05 1.17 9.29
CA ARG A 107 10.94 1.44 10.21
C ARG A 107 9.64 0.83 9.71
N VAL A 108 9.35 1.00 8.43
CA VAL A 108 8.16 0.45 7.81
C VAL A 108 8.20 -1.08 7.84
N HIS A 109 9.30 -1.66 7.42
CA HIS A 109 9.42 -3.12 7.38
C HIS A 109 9.34 -3.74 8.77
N GLN A 110 9.89 -3.08 9.78
CA GLN A 110 9.78 -3.55 11.16
C GLN A 110 8.33 -3.53 11.64
N TYR A 111 7.61 -2.47 11.36
CA TYR A 111 6.21 -2.37 11.77
C TYR A 111 5.37 -3.48 11.17
N TYR A 112 5.54 -3.74 9.88
CA TYR A 112 4.78 -4.75 9.17
C TYR A 112 5.35 -6.15 9.31
N LYS A 113 6.51 -6.28 9.94
CA LYS A 113 7.24 -7.56 10.10
C LYS A 113 7.50 -8.19 8.74
N ALA A 114 7.85 -7.35 7.79
CA ALA A 114 8.10 -7.78 6.42
C ALA A 114 9.59 -7.91 6.16
N THR A 115 9.94 -8.84 5.27
CA THR A 115 11.32 -8.94 4.79
C THR A 115 11.62 -7.70 3.94
N PRO A 116 12.73 -7.00 4.21
CA PRO A 116 13.08 -5.82 3.41
C PRO A 116 13.20 -6.16 1.94
N PHE A 117 12.72 -5.27 1.07
CA PHE A 117 12.76 -5.51 -0.37
C PHE A 117 14.20 -5.62 -0.90
N TRP A 118 15.16 -5.00 -0.22
CA TRP A 118 16.58 -5.05 -0.62
C TRP A 118 17.29 -6.32 -0.15
N ALA A 119 16.67 -7.11 0.67
CA ALA A 119 17.31 -8.30 1.24
C ALA A 119 17.07 -9.57 0.43
N GLY A 120 16.26 -9.50 -0.58
CA GLY A 120 15.97 -10.68 -1.33
C GLY A 120 15.48 -10.45 -2.73
#